data_29e082b1f8a67a58145b8f7d945d3571
#
_entry.id   29e082b1f8a67a58145b8f7d945d3571
#
_cell.length_a   1.000
_cell.length_b   1.000
_cell.length_c   1.000
_cell.angle_alpha   90.00
_cell.angle_beta   90.00
_cell.angle_gamma   90.00
#
_symmetry.space_group_name_H-M   'P 1'
#
loop_
_entity.id
_entity.type
_entity.pdbx_description
1 polymer ?
#
loop_
_entity_poly.entity_id
_entity_poly.type
_entity_poly.pdbx_seq_one_letter_code
_entity_poly.pdbx_strand_id
1 'polypeptide(L)'
;MKKGLIPLLLTGYFLAALAAVGALAWDWRKHEAPVQPIAFPHPTHILKVGLACAHCHTTADKSPRAGVPAMSICMECHKNAATDRLEIQKLAGYWERKEPVPWIKVHSVPWHVRFTHKRHIKAGVECAVCHGEVKAQARIRQVRSLQMGFCVNCHRQKNASTDCWTCHK
;
A
#
# COMPACT_ATOMS: atom_id res chain seq x y z
N MET A 1 -28.51 -5.13 50.36
CA MET A 1 -27.42 -4.42 49.65
C MET A 1 -26.81 -5.16 48.44
N LYS A 2 -27.30 -6.31 47.97
CA LYS A 2 -26.71 -7.06 46.83
C LYS A 2 -27.45 -6.88 45.49
N LYS A 3 -28.62 -6.22 45.45
CA LYS A 3 -29.45 -6.11 44.24
C LYS A 3 -28.93 -5.11 43.15
N GLY A 4 -28.01 -4.21 43.48
CA GLY A 4 -27.46 -3.25 42.54
C GLY A 4 -26.12 -3.67 41.89
N LEU A 5 -25.42 -4.66 42.42
CA LEU A 5 -24.09 -5.04 41.95
C LEU A 5 -24.14 -5.83 40.65
N ILE A 6 -25.11 -6.74 40.50
CA ILE A 6 -25.25 -7.58 39.30
C ILE A 6 -25.50 -6.73 38.03
N PRO A 7 -26.51 -5.81 38.02
CA PRO A 7 -26.72 -4.96 36.83
C PRO A 7 -25.51 -4.07 36.53
N LEU A 8 -24.79 -3.58 37.53
CA LEU A 8 -23.59 -2.78 37.32
C LEU A 8 -22.47 -3.61 36.66
N LEU A 9 -22.24 -4.83 37.08
CA LEU A 9 -21.27 -5.75 36.49
C LEU A 9 -21.65 -6.15 35.06
N LEU A 10 -22.94 -6.44 34.82
CA LEU A 10 -23.43 -6.75 33.46
C LEU A 10 -23.27 -5.55 32.51
N THR A 11 -23.58 -4.32 32.96
CA THR A 11 -23.38 -3.12 32.17
C THR A 11 -21.90 -2.88 31.85
N GLY A 12 -21.03 -3.05 32.86
CA GLY A 12 -19.58 -2.94 32.68
C GLY A 12 -19.03 -3.97 31.67
N TYR A 13 -19.47 -5.22 31.78
CA TYR A 13 -19.10 -6.27 30.83
C TYR A 13 -19.57 -5.95 29.41
N PHE A 14 -20.80 -5.49 29.23
CA PHE A 14 -21.36 -5.14 27.93
C PHE A 14 -20.61 -3.96 27.27
N LEU A 15 -20.30 -2.92 28.04
CA LEU A 15 -19.49 -1.78 27.54
C LEU A 15 -18.07 -2.21 27.14
N ALA A 16 -17.44 -3.07 27.95
CA ALA A 16 -16.11 -3.60 27.62
C ALA A 16 -16.14 -4.45 26.33
N ALA A 17 -17.16 -5.30 26.16
CA ALA A 17 -17.35 -6.09 24.95
C ALA A 17 -17.58 -5.20 23.71
N LEU A 18 -18.40 -4.15 23.82
CA LEU A 18 -18.60 -3.18 22.74
C LEU A 18 -17.31 -2.45 22.39
N ALA A 19 -16.52 -2.04 23.38
CA ALA A 19 -15.24 -1.40 23.16
C ALA A 19 -14.25 -2.34 22.46
N ALA A 20 -14.20 -3.61 22.85
CA ALA A 20 -13.37 -4.63 22.22
C ALA A 20 -13.78 -4.88 20.76
N VAL A 21 -15.07 -5.03 20.48
CA VAL A 21 -15.60 -5.17 19.11
C VAL A 21 -15.26 -3.92 18.27
N GLY A 22 -15.43 -2.74 18.83
CA GLY A 22 -15.07 -1.48 18.19
C GLY A 22 -13.59 -1.39 17.85
N ALA A 23 -12.71 -1.80 18.78
CA ALA A 23 -11.27 -1.84 18.55
C ALA A 23 -10.87 -2.84 17.46
N LEU A 24 -11.47 -4.03 17.45
CA LEU A 24 -11.25 -5.05 16.43
C LEU A 24 -11.73 -4.56 15.05
N ALA A 25 -12.91 -3.95 14.97
CA ALA A 25 -13.45 -3.39 13.73
C ALA A 25 -12.58 -2.22 13.22
N TRP A 26 -12.05 -1.39 14.11
CA TRP A 26 -11.12 -0.32 13.78
C TRP A 26 -9.81 -0.84 13.21
N ASP A 27 -9.24 -1.88 13.85
CA ASP A 27 -8.00 -2.51 13.36
C ASP A 27 -8.20 -3.18 12.01
N TRP A 28 -9.32 -3.90 11.84
CA TRP A 28 -9.69 -4.49 10.54
C TRP A 28 -9.71 -3.45 9.41
N ARG A 29 -10.36 -2.29 9.63
CA ARG A 29 -10.46 -1.22 8.62
C ARG A 29 -9.11 -0.64 8.21
N LYS A 30 -8.13 -0.58 9.12
CA LYS A 30 -6.78 -0.10 8.79
C LYS A 30 -6.05 -0.97 7.78
N HIS A 31 -6.42 -2.25 7.69
CA HIS A 31 -5.79 -3.23 6.82
C HIS A 31 -6.56 -3.47 5.51
N GLU A 32 -7.70 -2.80 5.32
CA GLU A 32 -8.45 -2.90 4.06
C GLU A 32 -7.72 -2.18 2.92
N ALA A 33 -7.81 -2.79 1.72
CA ALA A 33 -7.33 -2.17 0.51
C ALA A 33 -8.27 -1.02 0.11
N PRO A 34 -7.79 0.22 -0.03
CA PRO A 34 -8.64 1.33 -0.42
C PRO A 34 -9.23 1.12 -1.80
N VAL A 35 -10.45 1.60 -2.01
CA VAL A 35 -11.05 1.67 -3.33
C VAL A 35 -10.36 2.79 -4.10
N GLN A 36 -9.71 2.45 -5.21
CA GLN A 36 -9.02 3.40 -6.05
C GLN A 36 -9.98 4.05 -7.08
N PRO A 37 -9.68 5.26 -7.59
CA PRO A 37 -10.48 5.93 -8.62
C PRO A 37 -10.65 5.08 -9.89
N ILE A 38 -9.61 4.32 -10.23
CA ILE A 38 -9.61 3.32 -11.30
C ILE A 38 -9.23 1.98 -10.68
N ALA A 39 -10.02 0.95 -10.92
CA ALA A 39 -9.72 -0.41 -10.46
C ALA A 39 -8.59 -1.01 -11.31
N PHE A 40 -7.34 -0.83 -10.85
CA PHE A 40 -6.16 -1.35 -11.54
C PHE A 40 -5.76 -2.72 -10.99
N PRO A 41 -5.94 -3.82 -11.76
CA PRO A 41 -5.59 -5.16 -11.32
C PRO A 41 -4.13 -5.50 -11.67
N HIS A 42 -3.23 -5.45 -10.71
CA HIS A 42 -1.83 -5.90 -10.89
C HIS A 42 -1.72 -7.33 -11.44
N PRO A 43 -2.55 -8.33 -10.98
CA PRO A 43 -2.49 -9.68 -11.53
C PRO A 43 -2.65 -9.73 -13.05
N THR A 44 -3.54 -8.93 -13.61
CA THR A 44 -3.75 -8.90 -15.07
C THR A 44 -2.51 -8.43 -15.81
N HIS A 45 -1.89 -7.34 -15.35
CA HIS A 45 -0.75 -6.74 -16.02
C HIS A 45 0.54 -7.55 -15.84
N ILE A 46 0.73 -8.13 -14.66
CA ILE A 46 1.95 -8.90 -14.36
C ILE A 46 1.85 -10.35 -14.86
N LEU A 47 0.75 -11.06 -14.53
CA LEU A 47 0.65 -12.50 -14.81
C LEU A 47 0.12 -12.80 -16.21
N LYS A 48 -0.80 -11.99 -16.75
CA LYS A 48 -1.39 -12.25 -18.08
C LYS A 48 -0.65 -11.50 -19.18
N VAL A 49 -0.24 -10.25 -18.95
CA VAL A 49 0.47 -9.43 -19.94
C VAL A 49 1.98 -9.62 -19.86
N GLY A 50 2.51 -10.02 -18.69
CA GLY A 50 3.94 -10.27 -18.49
C GLY A 50 4.76 -9.03 -18.20
N LEU A 51 4.16 -7.91 -17.73
CA LEU A 51 4.88 -6.68 -17.46
C LEU A 51 5.69 -6.79 -16.16
N ALA A 52 6.97 -6.37 -16.21
CA ALA A 52 7.79 -6.24 -15.01
C ALA A 52 7.38 -5.02 -14.18
N CYS A 53 7.66 -5.07 -12.86
CA CYS A 53 7.37 -3.95 -11.95
C CYS A 53 7.98 -2.63 -12.43
N ALA A 54 9.24 -2.68 -12.91
CA ALA A 54 9.99 -1.52 -13.39
C ALA A 54 9.44 -0.93 -14.70
N HIS A 55 8.59 -1.65 -15.45
CA HIS A 55 7.93 -1.11 -16.63
C HIS A 55 7.04 0.08 -16.26
N CYS A 56 6.32 -0.03 -15.16
CA CYS A 56 5.43 1.02 -14.67
C CYS A 56 6.11 1.89 -13.59
N HIS A 57 6.84 1.29 -12.66
CA HIS A 57 7.53 2.00 -11.58
C HIS A 57 8.96 2.38 -11.98
N THR A 58 9.08 3.17 -13.05
CA THR A 58 10.35 3.51 -13.75
C THR A 58 11.36 4.28 -12.92
N THR A 59 10.96 4.83 -11.78
CA THR A 59 11.82 5.61 -10.89
C THR A 59 12.28 4.85 -9.64
N ALA A 60 11.82 3.61 -9.47
CA ALA A 60 12.05 2.85 -8.24
C ALA A 60 13.55 2.61 -7.94
N ASP A 61 14.36 2.33 -8.96
CA ASP A 61 15.81 2.13 -8.86
C ASP A 61 16.64 3.43 -8.92
N LYS A 62 16.00 4.56 -9.22
CA LYS A 62 16.66 5.85 -9.46
C LYS A 62 16.36 6.89 -8.40
N SER A 63 15.21 6.79 -7.74
CA SER A 63 14.65 7.80 -6.84
C SER A 63 14.39 7.26 -5.44
N PRO A 64 14.28 8.11 -4.42
CA PRO A 64 13.74 7.73 -3.12
C PRO A 64 12.31 7.18 -3.20
N ARG A 65 11.51 7.65 -4.15
CA ARG A 65 10.13 7.21 -4.35
C ARG A 65 10.00 6.39 -5.63
N ALA A 66 9.34 5.22 -5.54
CA ALA A 66 9.04 4.41 -6.72
C ALA A 66 8.04 5.09 -7.67
N GLY A 67 7.20 5.95 -7.11
CA GLY A 67 6.20 6.69 -7.88
C GLY A 67 5.03 5.83 -8.39
N VAL A 68 4.02 6.52 -8.90
CA VAL A 68 2.97 5.96 -9.73
C VAL A 68 3.35 6.28 -11.18
N PRO A 69 3.15 5.36 -12.14
CA PRO A 69 3.52 5.62 -13.55
C PRO A 69 2.76 6.82 -14.11
N ALA A 70 3.40 7.55 -15.01
CA ALA A 70 2.72 8.57 -15.79
C ALA A 70 1.62 7.93 -16.64
N MET A 71 0.49 8.62 -16.85
CA MET A 71 -0.60 8.09 -17.66
C MET A 71 -0.20 7.77 -19.10
N SER A 72 0.83 8.43 -19.63
CA SER A 72 1.39 8.10 -20.96
C SER A 72 1.77 6.63 -21.08
N ILE A 73 2.35 6.03 -20.02
CA ILE A 73 2.70 4.60 -19.98
C ILE A 73 1.45 3.72 -20.11
N CYS A 74 0.37 4.09 -19.43
CA CYS A 74 -0.91 3.38 -19.55
C CYS A 74 -1.47 3.49 -20.97
N MET A 75 -1.40 4.70 -21.53
CA MET A 75 -1.96 5.04 -22.86
C MET A 75 -1.12 4.49 -24.02
N GLU A 76 0.10 4.01 -23.82
CA GLU A 76 0.84 3.27 -24.86
C GLU A 76 0.03 2.08 -25.40
N CYS A 77 -0.67 1.38 -24.52
CA CYS A 77 -1.52 0.25 -24.87
C CYS A 77 -3.01 0.61 -24.90
N HIS A 78 -3.49 1.35 -23.88
CA HIS A 78 -4.92 1.56 -23.67
C HIS A 78 -5.57 2.59 -24.61
N LYS A 79 -4.82 3.18 -25.53
CA LYS A 79 -5.41 3.85 -26.70
C LYS A 79 -6.22 2.90 -27.58
N ASN A 80 -5.78 1.64 -27.67
CA ASN A 80 -6.35 0.64 -28.57
C ASN A 80 -6.76 -0.65 -27.87
N ALA A 81 -6.25 -0.91 -26.65
CA ALA A 81 -6.51 -2.15 -25.92
C ALA A 81 -7.55 -1.97 -24.83
N ALA A 82 -8.56 -2.86 -24.80
CA ALA A 82 -9.62 -2.93 -23.81
C ALA A 82 -10.44 -1.63 -23.66
N THR A 83 -10.62 -0.88 -24.74
CA THR A 83 -11.29 0.43 -24.78
C THR A 83 -12.78 0.35 -24.43
N ASP A 84 -13.37 -0.82 -24.55
CA ASP A 84 -14.75 -1.15 -24.16
C ASP A 84 -14.95 -1.25 -22.64
N ARG A 85 -13.87 -1.40 -21.87
CA ARG A 85 -13.94 -1.56 -20.42
C ARG A 85 -14.15 -0.24 -19.70
N LEU A 86 -15.08 -0.20 -18.75
CA LEU A 86 -15.43 0.99 -17.97
C LEU A 86 -14.20 1.64 -17.31
N GLU A 87 -13.29 0.85 -16.75
CA GLU A 87 -12.10 1.37 -16.08
C GLU A 87 -11.11 2.02 -17.07
N ILE A 88 -11.06 1.54 -18.31
CA ILE A 88 -10.26 2.14 -19.37
C ILE A 88 -10.93 3.42 -19.90
N GLN A 89 -12.25 3.46 -19.97
CA GLN A 89 -13.00 4.69 -20.30
C GLN A 89 -12.77 5.78 -19.25
N LYS A 90 -12.73 5.43 -17.95
CA LYS A 90 -12.34 6.36 -16.89
C LYS A 90 -10.90 6.89 -17.10
N LEU A 91 -9.95 6.00 -17.42
CA LEU A 91 -8.57 6.39 -17.71
C LEU A 91 -8.50 7.36 -18.89
N ALA A 92 -9.19 7.03 -19.99
CA ALA A 92 -9.27 7.90 -21.18
C ALA A 92 -9.84 9.27 -20.83
N GLY A 93 -10.88 9.34 -20.00
CA GLY A 93 -11.44 10.61 -19.54
C GLY A 93 -10.45 11.48 -18.75
N TYR A 94 -9.63 10.89 -17.87
CA TYR A 94 -8.53 11.61 -17.19
C TYR A 94 -7.48 12.09 -18.20
N TRP A 95 -7.14 11.25 -19.17
CA TRP A 95 -6.17 11.56 -20.21
C TRP A 95 -6.60 12.76 -21.09
N GLU A 96 -7.85 12.75 -21.55
CA GLU A 96 -8.42 13.81 -22.39
C GLU A 96 -8.47 15.16 -21.65
N ARG A 97 -8.83 15.15 -20.37
CA ARG A 97 -8.84 16.36 -19.54
C ARG A 97 -7.46 16.79 -19.06
N LYS A 98 -6.40 16.01 -19.36
CA LYS A 98 -5.04 16.23 -18.88
C LYS A 98 -4.95 16.29 -17.34
N GLU A 99 -5.83 15.59 -16.65
CA GLU A 99 -5.90 15.51 -15.20
C GLU A 99 -5.18 14.25 -14.71
N PRO A 100 -4.33 14.34 -13.67
CA PRO A 100 -3.75 13.14 -13.08
C PRO A 100 -4.82 12.32 -12.38
N VAL A 101 -4.73 10.98 -12.46
CA VAL A 101 -5.60 10.11 -11.66
C VAL A 101 -5.28 10.31 -10.18
N PRO A 102 -6.25 10.67 -9.32
CA PRO A 102 -6.02 10.96 -7.91
C PRO A 102 -5.88 9.68 -7.09
N TRP A 103 -4.79 8.92 -7.33
CA TRP A 103 -4.52 7.67 -6.64
C TRP A 103 -4.43 7.82 -5.13
N ILE A 104 -5.10 6.93 -4.41
CA ILE A 104 -5.02 6.87 -2.96
C ILE A 104 -3.72 6.16 -2.56
N LYS A 105 -2.89 6.82 -1.78
CA LYS A 105 -1.61 6.29 -1.30
C LYS A 105 -1.85 5.14 -0.32
N VAL A 106 -1.31 3.97 -0.61
CA VAL A 106 -1.46 2.75 0.21
C VAL A 106 -0.30 2.57 1.18
N HIS A 107 0.94 2.77 0.72
CA HIS A 107 2.14 2.58 1.52
C HIS A 107 2.72 3.92 1.94
N SER A 108 2.99 4.07 3.22
CA SER A 108 3.51 5.31 3.79
C SER A 108 4.45 5.02 4.95
N VAL A 109 5.56 5.73 4.99
CA VAL A 109 6.41 5.83 6.18
C VAL A 109 6.10 7.17 6.88
N PRO A 110 6.35 7.30 8.21
CA PRO A 110 6.22 8.57 8.92
C PRO A 110 7.03 9.68 8.26
N TRP A 111 6.57 10.92 8.38
CA TRP A 111 7.17 12.08 7.70
C TRP A 111 8.64 12.34 8.09
N HIS A 112 9.03 11.98 9.31
CA HIS A 112 10.39 12.12 9.85
C HIS A 112 11.34 10.99 9.40
N VAL A 113 10.87 10.02 8.61
CA VAL A 113 11.67 8.91 8.09
C VAL A 113 12.09 9.18 6.65
N ARG A 114 13.38 9.12 6.40
CA ARG A 114 13.96 9.19 5.05
C ARG A 114 14.19 7.79 4.50
N PHE A 115 13.20 7.30 3.80
CA PHE A 115 13.29 6.03 3.07
C PHE A 115 13.66 6.29 1.61
N THR A 116 14.46 5.41 1.03
CA THR A 116 14.82 5.47 -0.39
C THR A 116 14.74 4.11 -1.07
N HIS A 117 13.85 3.95 -2.03
CA HIS A 117 13.73 2.75 -2.85
C HIS A 117 15.03 2.44 -3.59
N LYS A 118 15.68 3.44 -4.17
CA LYS A 118 16.93 3.31 -4.92
C LYS A 118 17.99 2.47 -4.16
N ARG A 119 18.20 2.74 -2.88
CA ARG A 119 19.21 2.02 -2.08
C ARG A 119 18.82 0.56 -1.85
N HIS A 120 17.54 0.32 -1.54
CA HIS A 120 17.04 -1.03 -1.27
C HIS A 120 17.06 -1.91 -2.52
N ILE A 121 16.62 -1.37 -3.66
CA ILE A 121 16.63 -2.09 -4.94
C ILE A 121 18.06 -2.38 -5.39
N LYS A 122 19.00 -1.41 -5.26
CA LYS A 122 20.42 -1.65 -5.54
C LYS A 122 21.08 -2.65 -4.61
N ALA A 123 20.56 -2.82 -3.40
CA ALA A 123 20.98 -3.86 -2.47
C ALA A 123 20.32 -5.23 -2.74
N GLY A 124 19.57 -5.38 -3.83
CA GLY A 124 18.92 -6.63 -4.22
C GLY A 124 17.68 -6.98 -3.39
N VAL A 125 17.07 -6.02 -2.71
CA VAL A 125 15.86 -6.27 -1.92
C VAL A 125 14.66 -6.38 -2.87
N GLU A 126 14.03 -7.57 -2.89
CA GLU A 126 12.85 -7.85 -3.69
C GLU A 126 11.65 -7.02 -3.25
N CYS A 127 10.83 -6.58 -4.21
CA CYS A 127 9.63 -5.76 -3.94
C CYS A 127 8.67 -6.43 -2.97
N ALA A 128 8.51 -7.75 -3.09
CA ALA A 128 7.60 -8.56 -2.27
C ALA A 128 7.97 -8.57 -0.77
N VAL A 129 9.21 -8.32 -0.41
CA VAL A 129 9.65 -8.26 1.01
C VAL A 129 8.85 -7.22 1.78
N CYS A 130 8.61 -6.06 1.17
CA CYS A 130 7.88 -4.94 1.77
C CYS A 130 6.42 -4.86 1.32
N HIS A 131 6.15 -5.12 0.04
CA HIS A 131 4.83 -4.96 -0.57
C HIS A 131 4.00 -6.25 -0.61
N GLY A 132 4.59 -7.40 -0.24
CA GLY A 132 3.95 -8.72 -0.37
C GLY A 132 3.80 -9.14 -1.83
N GLU A 133 3.01 -10.18 -2.05
CA GLU A 133 2.76 -10.74 -3.39
C GLU A 133 1.80 -9.85 -4.20
N VAL A 134 2.29 -8.69 -4.63
CA VAL A 134 1.52 -7.70 -5.42
C VAL A 134 0.89 -8.33 -6.67
N LYS A 135 1.60 -9.26 -7.31
CA LYS A 135 1.10 -10.00 -8.48
C LYS A 135 -0.18 -10.81 -8.20
N ALA A 136 -0.49 -11.11 -6.94
CA ALA A 136 -1.71 -11.82 -6.53
C ALA A 136 -2.78 -10.87 -5.95
N GLN A 137 -2.48 -9.58 -5.78
CA GLN A 137 -3.40 -8.63 -5.16
C GLN A 137 -4.25 -7.93 -6.22
N ALA A 138 -5.55 -8.20 -6.25
CA ALA A 138 -6.50 -7.48 -7.11
C ALA A 138 -6.63 -6.00 -6.71
N ARG A 139 -6.56 -5.70 -5.41
CA ARG A 139 -6.44 -4.36 -4.83
C ARG A 139 -5.25 -4.34 -3.88
N ILE A 140 -4.38 -3.35 -4.05
CA ILE A 140 -3.18 -3.22 -3.22
C ILE A 140 -3.55 -2.79 -1.82
N ARG A 141 -3.00 -3.51 -0.83
CA ARG A 141 -3.08 -3.16 0.59
C ARG A 141 -1.69 -3.18 1.22
N GLN A 142 -1.54 -2.49 2.31
CA GLN A 142 -0.33 -2.58 3.10
C GLN A 142 -0.33 -3.91 3.88
N VAL A 143 0.60 -4.81 3.54
CA VAL A 143 0.71 -6.15 4.13
C VAL A 143 1.80 -6.24 5.21
N ARG A 144 2.63 -5.22 5.33
CA ARG A 144 3.70 -5.11 6.31
C ARG A 144 3.56 -3.83 7.11
N SER A 145 3.81 -3.92 8.41
CA SER A 145 3.98 -2.72 9.21
C SER A 145 5.26 -2.02 8.77
N LEU A 146 5.15 -0.81 8.22
CA LEU A 146 6.32 0.01 7.86
C LEU A 146 6.79 0.86 9.05
N GLN A 147 6.65 0.31 10.26
CA GLN A 147 7.15 0.90 11.50
C GLN A 147 8.63 0.59 11.70
N MET A 148 9.28 1.35 12.58
CA MET A 148 10.71 1.24 12.87
C MET A 148 11.17 -0.19 13.14
N GLY A 149 10.42 -0.97 13.92
CA GLY A 149 10.77 -2.36 14.26
C GLY A 149 10.93 -3.27 13.06
N PHE A 150 10.07 -3.14 12.04
CA PHE A 150 10.20 -3.90 10.80
C PHE A 150 11.50 -3.57 10.06
N CYS A 151 11.81 -2.29 9.93
CA CYS A 151 13.01 -1.81 9.22
C CYS A 151 14.29 -2.25 9.96
N VAL A 152 14.37 -2.00 11.26
CA VAL A 152 15.55 -2.33 12.09
C VAL A 152 15.80 -3.84 12.15
N ASN A 153 14.74 -4.66 12.24
CA ASN A 153 14.88 -6.11 12.23
C ASN A 153 15.51 -6.60 10.91
N CYS A 154 15.02 -6.11 9.77
CA CYS A 154 15.58 -6.45 8.46
C CYS A 154 17.04 -5.97 8.32
N HIS A 155 17.35 -4.74 8.76
CA HIS A 155 18.69 -4.18 8.72
C HIS A 155 19.67 -5.03 9.54
N ARG A 156 19.29 -5.47 10.74
CA ARG A 156 20.11 -6.39 11.56
C ARG A 156 20.37 -7.71 10.86
N GLN A 157 19.33 -8.31 10.27
CA GLN A 157 19.47 -9.59 9.53
C GLN A 157 20.34 -9.47 8.29
N LYS A 158 20.39 -8.29 7.66
CA LYS A 158 21.15 -8.02 6.44
C LYS A 158 22.49 -7.31 6.70
N ASN A 159 22.90 -7.15 7.96
CA ASN A 159 24.10 -6.41 8.36
C ASN A 159 24.14 -4.98 7.77
N ALA A 160 22.96 -4.34 7.63
CA ALA A 160 22.82 -2.96 7.20
C ALA A 160 22.83 -2.01 8.41
N SER A 161 23.16 -0.73 8.18
CA SER A 161 23.21 0.27 9.26
C SER A 161 21.87 0.39 9.99
N THR A 162 21.96 0.42 11.32
CA THR A 162 20.84 0.67 12.24
C THR A 162 21.01 2.00 12.99
N ASP A 163 21.96 2.85 12.58
CA ASP A 163 22.17 4.16 13.19
C ASP A 163 20.95 5.05 12.98
N CYS A 164 20.62 5.81 14.02
CA CYS A 164 19.44 6.70 14.00
C CYS A 164 19.44 7.63 12.78
N TRP A 165 20.60 8.21 12.47
CA TRP A 165 20.75 9.16 11.36
C TRP A 165 20.68 8.55 9.96
N THR A 166 20.73 7.23 9.85
CA THR A 166 20.51 6.54 8.56
C THR A 166 19.06 6.73 8.08
N CYS A 167 18.12 6.77 9.02
CA CYS A 167 16.69 6.84 8.73
C CYS A 167 16.03 8.15 9.20
N HIS A 168 16.55 8.77 10.27
CA HIS A 168 15.99 9.99 10.85
C HIS A 168 16.96 11.16 10.65
N LYS A 169 16.50 12.21 9.95
CA LYS A 169 17.28 13.44 9.74
C LYS A 169 16.39 14.66 9.92
#